data_12ac1067c5e0bab4e886d694a0bcfe5e
#
_entry.id   12ac1067c5e0bab4e886d694a0bcfe5e
#
_cell.length_a   1.000
_cell.length_b   1.000
_cell.length_c   1.000
_cell.angle_alpha   90.00
_cell.angle_beta   90.00
_cell.angle_gamma   90.00
#
_symmetry.space_group_name_H-M   'P 1'
#
loop_
_entity.id
_entity.type
_entity.pdbx_description
1 polymer ?
#
loop_
_entity_poly.entity_id
_entity_poly.type
_entity_poly.pdbx_seq_one_letter_code
_entity_poly.pdbx_strand_id
1 'polypeptide(L)'
;MRASDTPTYVGQGGADLGIAGHDVLVEHGSEGLYQPVDLGIARCRMMVAVRKGFDYAGAVRQGARLRVATKYVNTTREHFAAKGVHVDLIRLYGSMELAPLTGLADAIVDLVSTGKTLRDNDLEEVEEIMPVSARLIVNQAALKTRRPALQPLIDAFAKAAQR
;
A
#
# COMPACT_ATOMS: atom_id res chain seq x y z
N MET A 1 15.83 -4.17 9.84
CA MET A 1 15.38 -3.54 8.58
C MET A 1 13.87 -3.43 8.60
N ARG A 2 13.31 -2.30 8.24
CA ARG A 2 11.85 -2.13 8.11
C ARG A 2 11.38 -2.70 6.77
N ALA A 3 10.14 -3.20 6.70
CA ALA A 3 9.57 -3.70 5.45
C ALA A 3 9.56 -2.66 4.32
N SER A 4 9.37 -1.37 4.67
CA SER A 4 9.46 -0.23 3.75
C SER A 4 10.83 -0.04 3.10
N ASP A 5 11.90 -0.55 3.69
CA ASP A 5 13.26 -0.34 3.21
C ASP A 5 13.70 -1.44 2.22
N THR A 6 12.98 -2.59 2.23
CA THR A 6 13.32 -3.74 1.39
C THR A 6 13.46 -3.39 -0.09
N PRO A 7 12.54 -2.63 -0.72
CA PRO A 7 12.69 -2.24 -2.13
C PRO A 7 13.96 -1.45 -2.40
N THR A 8 14.34 -0.57 -1.49
CA THR A 8 15.57 0.22 -1.61
C THR A 8 16.82 -0.67 -1.54
N TYR A 9 16.88 -1.59 -0.57
CA TYR A 9 18.01 -2.53 -0.48
C TYR A 9 18.17 -3.37 -1.73
N VAL A 10 17.07 -3.90 -2.26
CA VAL A 10 17.12 -4.71 -3.49
C VAL A 10 17.43 -3.82 -4.70
N GLY A 11 16.77 -2.68 -4.84
CA GLY A 11 16.95 -1.76 -5.97
C GLY A 11 18.38 -1.23 -6.08
N GLN A 12 19.03 -0.94 -4.95
CA GLN A 12 20.41 -0.45 -4.89
C GLN A 12 21.47 -1.57 -4.88
N GLY A 13 21.06 -2.84 -5.00
CA GLY A 13 21.98 -3.97 -5.08
C GLY A 13 22.54 -4.43 -3.73
N GLY A 14 21.98 -3.98 -2.61
CA GLY A 14 22.30 -4.50 -1.28
C GLY A 14 21.78 -5.92 -1.06
N ALA A 15 20.82 -6.36 -1.88
CA ALA A 15 20.34 -7.74 -2.00
C ALA A 15 19.91 -8.00 -3.46
N ASP A 16 20.02 -9.25 -3.89
CA ASP A 16 19.59 -9.64 -5.25
C ASP A 16 18.09 -9.86 -5.36
N LEU A 17 17.47 -10.36 -4.27
CA LEU A 17 16.06 -10.70 -4.15
C LEU A 17 15.49 -10.14 -2.83
N GLY A 18 14.19 -9.95 -2.79
CA GLY A 18 13.48 -9.58 -1.59
C GLY A 18 11.98 -9.86 -1.68
N ILE A 19 11.29 -9.74 -0.56
CA ILE A 19 9.83 -9.79 -0.51
C ILE A 19 9.35 -8.45 0.05
N ALA A 20 8.43 -7.82 -0.67
CA ALA A 20 7.84 -6.53 -0.27
C ALA A 20 6.33 -6.55 -0.51
N GLY A 21 5.57 -5.80 0.29
CA GLY A 21 4.16 -5.57 0.04
C GLY A 21 3.97 -4.72 -1.22
N HIS A 22 2.93 -5.02 -1.99
CA HIS A 22 2.58 -4.23 -3.18
C HIS A 22 2.29 -2.76 -2.83
N ASP A 23 1.74 -2.50 -1.65
CA ASP A 23 1.53 -1.16 -1.09
C ASP A 23 2.83 -0.34 -1.00
N VAL A 24 3.90 -0.98 -0.52
CA VAL A 24 5.22 -0.33 -0.39
C VAL A 24 5.81 -0.03 -1.76
N LEU A 25 5.66 -0.96 -2.73
CA LEU A 25 6.18 -0.80 -4.09
C LEU A 25 5.46 0.34 -4.84
N VAL A 26 4.15 0.46 -4.65
CA VAL A 26 3.37 1.55 -5.26
C VAL A 26 3.69 2.89 -4.60
N GLU A 27 3.78 2.94 -3.26
CA GLU A 27 4.03 4.18 -2.53
C GLU A 27 5.42 4.76 -2.78
N HIS A 28 6.46 3.91 -2.82
CA HIS A 28 7.85 4.34 -2.89
C HIS A 28 8.48 4.21 -4.27
N GLY A 29 7.76 3.60 -5.22
CA GLY A 29 8.27 3.28 -6.55
C GLY A 29 9.02 1.95 -6.59
N SER A 30 9.22 1.46 -7.81
CA SER A 30 9.86 0.17 -8.08
C SER A 30 10.98 0.29 -9.12
N GLU A 31 11.64 1.43 -9.21
CA GLU A 31 12.76 1.65 -10.12
C GLU A 31 13.89 0.65 -9.86
N GLY A 32 14.43 0.07 -10.93
CA GLY A 32 15.48 -0.94 -10.85
C GLY A 32 15.02 -2.32 -10.33
N LEU A 33 13.72 -2.49 -10.07
CA LEU A 33 13.13 -3.72 -9.58
C LEU A 33 12.32 -4.43 -10.67
N TYR A 34 12.41 -5.75 -10.67
CA TYR A 34 11.51 -6.65 -11.39
C TYR A 34 10.62 -7.37 -10.37
N GLN A 35 9.33 -7.51 -10.67
CA GLN A 35 8.32 -8.13 -9.80
C GLN A 35 7.76 -9.38 -10.48
N PRO A 36 8.52 -10.50 -10.50
CA PRO A 36 8.14 -11.68 -11.30
C PRO A 36 6.95 -12.45 -10.71
N VAL A 37 6.71 -12.38 -9.40
CA VAL A 37 5.74 -13.24 -8.72
C VAL A 37 4.91 -12.46 -7.72
N ASP A 38 3.58 -12.55 -7.86
CA ASP A 38 2.64 -12.29 -6.77
C ASP A 38 2.59 -13.54 -5.89
N LEU A 39 3.05 -13.43 -4.66
CA LEU A 39 3.13 -14.57 -3.75
C LEU A 39 1.75 -15.00 -3.21
N GLY A 40 0.72 -14.16 -3.37
CA GLY A 40 -0.63 -14.45 -2.93
C GLY A 40 -0.82 -14.57 -1.41
N ILE A 41 0.18 -14.18 -0.64
CA ILE A 41 0.16 -14.18 0.83
C ILE A 41 0.07 -12.76 1.39
N ALA A 42 -0.22 -12.64 2.68
CA ALA A 42 -0.41 -11.36 3.38
C ALA A 42 -1.45 -10.47 2.66
N ARG A 43 -2.51 -11.08 2.14
CA ARG A 43 -3.57 -10.38 1.39
C ARG A 43 -4.33 -9.43 2.29
N CYS A 44 -4.46 -8.20 1.83
CA CYS A 44 -5.28 -7.16 2.44
C CYS A 44 -5.73 -6.17 1.35
N ARG A 45 -6.39 -5.10 1.74
CA ARG A 45 -6.87 -4.07 0.83
C ARG A 45 -6.42 -2.71 1.36
N MET A 46 -6.05 -1.79 0.49
CA MET A 46 -5.89 -0.39 0.85
C MET A 46 -7.25 0.29 0.73
N MET A 47 -7.75 0.82 1.83
CA MET A 47 -9.10 1.36 1.93
C MET A 47 -9.09 2.82 2.38
N VAL A 48 -10.06 3.58 1.88
CA VAL A 48 -10.49 4.83 2.51
C VAL A 48 -11.49 4.47 3.61
N ALA A 49 -11.27 4.96 4.81
CA ALA A 49 -12.20 4.78 5.94
C ALA A 49 -12.50 6.13 6.61
N VAL A 50 -13.71 6.24 7.14
CA VAL A 50 -14.23 7.44 7.80
C VAL A 50 -14.93 7.06 9.10
N ARG A 51 -15.27 8.04 9.93
CA ARG A 51 -16.14 7.80 11.09
C ARG A 51 -17.52 7.36 10.62
N LYS A 52 -18.12 6.43 11.33
CA LYS A 52 -19.50 6.03 11.10
C LYS A 52 -20.42 7.24 11.10
N GLY A 53 -21.28 7.32 10.07
CA GLY A 53 -22.20 8.43 9.88
C GLY A 53 -21.63 9.66 9.19
N PHE A 54 -20.35 9.66 8.79
CA PHE A 54 -19.81 10.71 7.94
C PHE A 54 -20.27 10.52 6.49
N ASP A 55 -20.93 11.52 5.90
CA ASP A 55 -21.39 11.47 4.50
C ASP A 55 -20.24 11.69 3.53
N TYR A 56 -19.41 10.66 3.38
CA TYR A 56 -18.26 10.66 2.45
C TYR A 56 -18.68 10.91 1.00
N ALA A 57 -19.72 10.21 0.54
CA ALA A 57 -20.19 10.35 -0.83
C ALA A 57 -20.74 11.75 -1.12
N GLY A 58 -21.45 12.35 -0.18
CA GLY A 58 -21.93 13.73 -0.27
C GLY A 58 -20.77 14.72 -0.29
N ALA A 59 -19.79 14.58 0.60
CA ALA A 59 -18.61 15.44 0.65
C ALA A 59 -17.83 15.41 -0.67
N VAL A 60 -17.59 14.21 -1.25
CA VAL A 60 -16.94 14.06 -2.55
C VAL A 60 -17.72 14.73 -3.67
N ARG A 61 -19.06 14.53 -3.74
CA ARG A 61 -19.92 15.14 -4.77
C ARG A 61 -19.97 16.65 -4.69
N GLN A 62 -19.93 17.20 -3.48
CA GLN A 62 -19.96 18.66 -3.26
C GLN A 62 -18.60 19.33 -3.47
N GLY A 63 -17.55 18.56 -3.77
CA GLY A 63 -16.20 19.08 -3.94
C GLY A 63 -15.59 19.57 -2.63
N ALA A 64 -16.03 19.02 -1.50
CA ALA A 64 -15.46 19.36 -0.20
C ALA A 64 -13.98 18.97 -0.16
N ARG A 65 -13.17 19.84 0.45
CA ARG A 65 -11.76 19.57 0.66
C ARG A 65 -11.59 18.67 1.88
N LEU A 66 -11.29 17.39 1.64
CA LEU A 66 -11.14 16.39 2.68
C LEU A 66 -9.73 16.39 3.25
N ARG A 67 -9.62 16.32 4.57
CA ARG A 67 -8.35 16.04 5.26
C ARG A 67 -8.19 14.52 5.40
N VAL A 68 -7.13 13.98 4.84
CA VAL A 68 -6.90 12.52 4.80
C VAL A 68 -5.57 12.19 5.49
N ALA A 69 -5.64 11.44 6.58
CA ALA A 69 -4.45 10.98 7.29
C ALA A 69 -3.99 9.61 6.75
N THR A 70 -2.71 9.49 6.43
CA THR A 70 -2.15 8.27 5.85
C THR A 70 -0.62 8.24 5.91
N LYS A 71 -0.05 7.05 5.87
CA LYS A 71 1.37 6.84 5.54
C LYS A 71 1.62 6.69 4.03
N TYR A 72 0.58 6.44 3.24
CA TYR A 72 0.60 6.21 1.80
C TYR A 72 0.26 7.49 1.02
N VAL A 73 1.11 8.51 1.20
CA VAL A 73 0.82 9.88 0.71
C VAL A 73 0.77 9.95 -0.82
N ASN A 74 1.67 9.26 -1.51
CA ASN A 74 1.74 9.30 -2.96
C ASN A 74 0.57 8.55 -3.59
N THR A 75 0.34 7.32 -3.15
CA THR A 75 -0.78 6.48 -3.60
C THR A 75 -2.12 7.16 -3.36
N THR A 76 -2.30 7.76 -2.18
CA THR A 76 -3.53 8.49 -1.83
C THR A 76 -3.73 9.72 -2.70
N ARG A 77 -2.66 10.49 -2.94
CA ARG A 77 -2.72 11.67 -3.82
C ARG A 77 -3.15 11.30 -5.23
N GLU A 78 -2.54 10.27 -5.81
CA GLU A 78 -2.86 9.81 -7.16
C GLU A 78 -4.29 9.31 -7.26
N HIS A 79 -4.76 8.54 -6.27
CA HIS A 79 -6.12 8.03 -6.23
C HIS A 79 -7.16 9.16 -6.25
N PHE A 80 -7.04 10.15 -5.37
CA PHE A 80 -7.98 11.26 -5.32
C PHE A 80 -7.85 12.21 -6.51
N ALA A 81 -6.63 12.44 -7.01
CA ALA A 81 -6.39 13.24 -8.20
C ALA A 81 -7.06 12.64 -9.45
N ALA A 82 -6.98 11.32 -9.63
CA ALA A 82 -7.64 10.62 -10.74
C ALA A 82 -9.18 10.77 -10.72
N LYS A 83 -9.75 11.03 -9.55
CA LYS A 83 -11.19 11.26 -9.34
C LYS A 83 -11.57 12.75 -9.38
N GLY A 84 -10.60 13.65 -9.51
CA GLY A 84 -10.82 15.10 -9.43
C GLY A 84 -11.21 15.59 -8.04
N VAL A 85 -10.86 14.85 -6.98
CA VAL A 85 -11.15 15.19 -5.59
C VAL A 85 -9.94 15.86 -4.95
N HIS A 86 -10.14 17.04 -4.35
CA HIS A 86 -9.10 17.76 -3.63
C HIS A 86 -8.98 17.26 -2.19
N VAL A 87 -7.78 16.87 -1.79
CA VAL A 87 -7.49 16.39 -0.43
C VAL A 87 -6.30 17.11 0.19
N ASP A 88 -6.38 17.35 1.49
CA ASP A 88 -5.26 17.76 2.32
C ASP A 88 -4.68 16.52 3.00
N LEU A 89 -3.47 16.14 2.62
CA LEU A 89 -2.82 14.93 3.13
C LEU A 89 -2.04 15.22 4.41
N ILE A 90 -2.34 14.45 5.45
CA ILE A 90 -1.67 14.50 6.74
C ILE A 90 -0.87 13.21 6.88
N ARG A 91 0.46 13.34 6.85
CA ARG A 91 1.35 12.18 6.97
C ARG A 91 1.41 11.70 8.42
N LEU A 92 1.01 10.46 8.64
CA LEU A 92 1.20 9.74 9.90
C LEU A 92 1.98 8.45 9.62
N TYR A 93 2.61 7.90 10.67
CA TYR A 93 3.41 6.67 10.57
C TYR A 93 2.77 5.47 11.25
N GLY A 94 1.68 5.68 11.99
CA GLY A 94 0.92 4.65 12.69
C GLY A 94 -0.30 5.24 13.40
N SER A 95 -1.14 4.38 13.97
CA SER A 95 -2.36 4.75 14.71
C SER A 95 -3.28 5.68 13.91
N MET A 96 -3.47 5.36 12.63
CA MET A 96 -4.27 6.17 11.70
C MET A 96 -5.71 6.36 12.22
N GLU A 97 -6.26 5.33 12.88
CA GLU A 97 -7.61 5.30 13.44
C GLU A 97 -7.88 6.43 14.44
N LEU A 98 -6.85 6.96 15.08
CA LEU A 98 -7.00 8.08 16.02
C LEU A 98 -7.27 9.43 15.32
N ALA A 99 -6.84 9.59 14.08
CA ALA A 99 -6.95 10.87 13.39
C ALA A 99 -8.41 11.35 13.21
N PRO A 100 -9.36 10.51 12.75
CA PRO A 100 -10.76 10.90 12.69
C PRO A 100 -11.40 11.09 14.08
N LEU A 101 -10.98 10.29 15.07
CA LEU A 101 -11.54 10.36 16.42
C LEU A 101 -11.20 11.66 17.13
N THR A 102 -10.01 12.21 16.89
CA THR A 102 -9.53 13.47 17.45
C THR A 102 -9.92 14.68 16.61
N GLY A 103 -10.58 14.49 15.47
CA GLY A 103 -10.91 15.56 14.53
C GLY A 103 -9.71 16.09 13.72
N LEU A 104 -8.58 15.38 13.75
CA LEU A 104 -7.40 15.74 12.95
C LEU A 104 -7.65 15.56 11.45
N ALA A 105 -8.37 14.50 11.07
CA ALA A 105 -8.69 14.19 9.69
C ALA A 105 -10.17 13.80 9.54
N ASP A 106 -10.69 13.95 8.33
CA ASP A 106 -12.06 13.54 7.98
C ASP A 106 -12.10 12.08 7.52
N ALA A 107 -11.00 11.61 6.93
CA ALA A 107 -10.81 10.25 6.46
C ALA A 107 -9.39 9.75 6.74
N ILE A 108 -9.21 8.44 6.65
CA ILE A 108 -7.88 7.79 6.64
C ILE A 108 -7.75 6.91 5.42
N VAL A 109 -6.49 6.67 5.01
CA VAL A 109 -6.14 5.62 4.06
C VAL A 109 -5.16 4.68 4.73
N ASP A 110 -5.55 3.43 4.90
CA ASP A 110 -4.71 2.40 5.53
C ASP A 110 -5.03 1.01 4.98
N LEU A 111 -4.19 0.03 5.34
CA LEU A 111 -4.41 -1.37 4.99
C LEU A 111 -5.45 -2.00 5.91
N VAL A 112 -6.37 -2.73 5.29
CA VAL A 112 -7.43 -3.44 5.99
C VAL A 112 -7.42 -4.91 5.58
N SER A 113 -7.25 -5.79 6.56
CA SER A 113 -7.39 -7.24 6.38
C SER A 113 -8.80 -7.69 6.78
N THR A 114 -9.11 -7.66 8.07
CA THR A 114 -10.42 -8.09 8.61
C THR A 114 -11.37 -6.94 8.93
N GLY A 115 -10.87 -5.71 8.93
CA GLY A 115 -11.62 -4.52 9.32
C GLY A 115 -11.92 -4.42 10.83
N LYS A 116 -11.37 -5.33 11.66
CA LYS A 116 -11.64 -5.34 13.11
C LYS A 116 -11.22 -4.03 13.77
N THR A 117 -9.98 -3.58 13.50
CA THR A 117 -9.45 -2.33 14.07
C THR A 117 -10.33 -1.12 13.73
N LEU A 118 -10.84 -1.03 12.51
CA LEU A 118 -11.73 0.05 12.10
C LEU A 118 -13.04 -0.01 12.89
N ARG A 119 -13.67 -1.17 12.96
CA ARG A 119 -14.94 -1.36 13.70
C ARG A 119 -14.78 -1.06 15.20
N ASP A 120 -13.67 -1.49 15.82
CA ASP A 120 -13.38 -1.26 17.23
C ASP A 120 -13.16 0.24 17.55
N ASN A 121 -12.90 1.08 16.52
CA ASN A 121 -12.70 2.51 16.62
C ASN A 121 -13.82 3.33 15.94
N ASP A 122 -15.01 2.78 15.77
CA ASP A 122 -16.17 3.43 15.14
C ASP A 122 -15.86 4.03 13.75
N LEU A 123 -15.01 3.34 13.00
CA LEU A 123 -14.72 3.66 11.61
C LEU A 123 -15.38 2.64 10.67
N GLU A 124 -15.65 3.08 9.45
CA GLU A 124 -16.19 2.23 8.38
C GLU A 124 -15.41 2.43 7.07
N GLU A 125 -15.25 1.35 6.34
CA GLU A 125 -14.66 1.33 5.01
C GLU A 125 -15.65 1.93 4.01
N VAL A 126 -15.23 2.92 3.24
CA VAL A 126 -16.11 3.59 2.26
C VAL A 126 -15.65 3.42 0.81
N GLU A 127 -14.38 3.14 0.59
CA GLU A 127 -13.85 2.98 -0.77
C GLU A 127 -12.57 2.15 -0.75
N GLU A 128 -12.47 1.20 -1.69
CA GLU A 128 -11.24 0.45 -1.94
C GLU A 128 -10.36 1.19 -2.94
N ILE A 129 -9.08 1.38 -2.60
CA ILE A 129 -8.07 1.96 -3.50
C ILE A 129 -7.45 0.85 -4.34
N MET A 130 -6.96 -0.21 -3.70
CA MET A 130 -6.34 -1.34 -4.39
C MET A 130 -6.23 -2.58 -3.50
N PRO A 131 -6.23 -3.81 -4.09
CA PRO A 131 -5.83 -5.01 -3.38
C PRO A 131 -4.32 -5.03 -3.15
N VAL A 132 -3.89 -5.63 -2.05
CA VAL A 132 -2.49 -5.73 -1.65
C VAL A 132 -2.14 -7.18 -1.33
N SER A 133 -0.97 -7.61 -1.80
CA SER A 133 -0.34 -8.89 -1.47
C SER A 133 1.18 -8.75 -1.46
N ALA A 134 1.87 -9.73 -0.90
CA ALA A 134 3.33 -9.76 -0.94
C ALA A 134 3.83 -10.12 -2.35
N ARG A 135 4.88 -9.43 -2.79
CA ARG A 135 5.53 -9.62 -4.10
C ARG A 135 6.97 -10.06 -3.93
N LEU A 136 7.40 -11.01 -4.77
CA LEU A 136 8.83 -11.24 -4.95
C LEU A 136 9.38 -10.13 -5.82
N ILE A 137 10.45 -9.48 -5.35
CA ILE A 137 11.17 -8.45 -6.09
C ILE A 137 12.60 -8.89 -6.36
N VAL A 138 13.12 -8.48 -7.50
CA VAL A 138 14.47 -8.87 -7.98
C VAL A 138 15.17 -7.62 -8.49
N ASN A 139 16.44 -7.45 -8.12
CA ASN A 139 17.28 -6.44 -8.72
C ASN A 139 17.49 -6.72 -10.21
N GLN A 140 17.16 -5.76 -11.08
CA GLN A 140 17.24 -5.93 -12.54
C GLN A 140 18.67 -6.18 -13.03
N ALA A 141 19.67 -5.51 -12.45
CA ALA A 141 21.06 -5.71 -12.82
C ALA A 141 21.59 -7.08 -12.36
N ALA A 142 21.24 -7.51 -11.14
CA ALA A 142 21.56 -8.83 -10.64
C ALA A 142 20.92 -9.93 -11.51
N LEU A 143 19.66 -9.74 -11.92
CA LEU A 143 19.00 -10.72 -12.81
C LEU A 143 19.72 -10.85 -14.17
N LYS A 144 20.24 -9.74 -14.71
CA LYS A 144 21.01 -9.78 -15.98
C LYS A 144 22.35 -10.49 -15.82
N THR A 145 23.05 -10.27 -14.71
CA THR A 145 24.41 -10.78 -14.50
C THR A 145 24.47 -12.16 -13.85
N ARG A 146 23.45 -12.54 -13.04
CA ARG A 146 23.41 -13.77 -12.24
C ARG A 146 22.16 -14.62 -12.53
N ARG A 147 21.60 -14.51 -13.71
CA ARG A 147 20.36 -15.20 -14.09
C ARG A 147 20.40 -16.72 -13.83
N PRO A 148 21.49 -17.46 -14.12
CA PRO A 148 21.53 -18.89 -13.85
C PRO A 148 21.31 -19.27 -12.38
N ALA A 149 21.72 -18.38 -11.45
CA ALA A 149 21.53 -18.59 -10.01
C ALA A 149 20.15 -18.12 -9.52
N LEU A 150 19.62 -17.01 -10.07
CA LEU A 150 18.40 -16.38 -9.60
C LEU A 150 17.14 -17.00 -10.21
N GLN A 151 17.16 -17.41 -11.47
CA GLN A 151 16.00 -17.94 -12.16
C GLN A 151 15.40 -19.17 -11.47
N PRO A 152 16.17 -20.18 -11.01
CA PRO A 152 15.62 -21.32 -10.29
C PRO A 152 14.89 -20.94 -8.99
N LEU A 153 15.37 -19.91 -8.29
CA LEU A 153 14.71 -19.38 -7.09
C LEU A 153 13.37 -18.72 -7.45
N ILE A 154 13.37 -17.88 -8.48
CA ILE A 154 12.14 -17.23 -8.97
C ILE A 154 11.10 -18.27 -9.35
N ASP A 155 11.50 -19.31 -10.09
CA ASP A 155 10.63 -20.39 -10.54
C ASP A 155 10.08 -21.21 -9.34
N ALA A 156 10.90 -21.43 -8.31
CA ALA A 156 10.46 -22.10 -7.09
C ALA A 156 9.40 -21.27 -6.33
N PHE A 157 9.59 -19.96 -6.22
CA PHE A 157 8.57 -19.06 -5.64
C PHE A 157 7.30 -19.03 -6.48
N ALA A 158 7.40 -18.93 -7.80
CA ALA A 158 6.25 -18.95 -8.70
C ALA A 158 5.44 -20.25 -8.56
N LYS A 159 6.12 -21.40 -8.48
CA LYS A 159 5.48 -22.71 -8.27
C LYS A 159 4.81 -22.81 -6.89
N ALA A 160 5.42 -22.24 -5.86
CA ALA A 160 4.85 -22.25 -4.51
C ALA A 160 3.61 -21.35 -4.41
N ALA A 161 3.61 -20.22 -5.12
CA ALA A 161 2.49 -19.26 -5.12
C ALA A 161 1.22 -19.77 -5.84
N GLN A 162 1.34 -20.82 -6.67
CA GLN A 162 0.19 -21.44 -7.38
C GLN A 162 -0.56 -22.48 -6.53
N ARG A 163 -0.10 -22.77 -5.32
CA ARG A 163 -0.75 -23.70 -4.39
C ARG A 163 -1.70 -23.00 -3.45
#